data_513c21706496387d780f324239f17a1c
#
_entry.id   513c21706496387d780f324239f17a1c
#
_cell.length_a   1.000
_cell.length_b   1.000
_cell.length_c   1.000
_cell.angle_alpha   90.00
_cell.angle_beta   90.00
_cell.angle_gamma   90.00
#
_symmetry.space_group_name_H-M   'P 1'
#
loop_
_entity.id
_entity.type
_entity.pdbx_description
1 polymer ?
#
loop_
_entity_poly.entity_id
_entity_poly.type
_entity_poly.pdbx_seq_one_letter_code
_entity_poly.pdbx_strand_id
1 'polypeptide(L)'
;IMNHVKLEMGNDRNTSTGPESCTKRTEKEKANVLRNPGWQLAADAKKINPKIKVSILRWEAPVWAGTDEKIYQWYKETILDAYEKYGYMVDYINPNINEKWDVDSDVAFTKKFAKWIAAETKETIPDEKALALYHKLKLVVSDEAGTASDSVVESMKSDSDFYNSVDVVGYHYSPWDDSNGCLLY
;
A
#
# COMPACT_ATOMS: atom_id res chain seq x y z
N ILE A 1 -11.24 10.68 -17.85
CA ILE A 1 -10.52 11.45 -16.80
C ILE A 1 -10.00 10.44 -15.78
N MET A 2 -8.70 10.46 -15.55
CA MET A 2 -8.07 9.59 -14.56
C MET A 2 -8.43 10.08 -13.15
N ASN A 3 -8.97 9.20 -12.32
CA ASN A 3 -9.35 9.51 -10.94
C ASN A 3 -8.47 8.82 -9.89
N HIS A 4 -7.62 7.88 -10.33
CA HIS A 4 -6.78 7.08 -9.45
C HIS A 4 -5.46 6.73 -10.16
N VAL A 5 -4.37 6.77 -9.41
CA VAL A 5 -3.04 6.33 -9.81
C VAL A 5 -2.57 5.28 -8.80
N LYS A 6 -2.08 4.17 -9.30
CA LYS A 6 -1.51 3.09 -8.48
C LYS A 6 0.00 3.01 -8.75
N LEU A 7 0.80 3.10 -7.70
CA LEU A 7 2.26 3.13 -7.76
C LEU A 7 2.85 1.86 -7.16
N GLU A 8 3.94 1.42 -7.74
CA GLU A 8 4.75 0.36 -7.17
C GLU A 8 5.78 0.92 -6.18
N MET A 9 5.87 0.28 -5.03
CA MET A 9 6.99 0.42 -4.10
C MET A 9 8.14 -0.45 -4.60
N GLY A 10 8.99 0.09 -5.47
CA GLY A 10 10.08 -0.65 -6.10
C GLY A 10 11.12 -1.18 -5.11
N ASN A 11 11.76 -2.30 -5.45
CA ASN A 11 12.80 -2.93 -4.65
C ASN A 11 14.12 -3.16 -5.43
N ASP A 12 14.31 -2.47 -6.55
CA ASP A 12 15.42 -2.62 -7.49
C ASP A 12 15.48 -3.98 -8.23
N ARG A 13 14.45 -4.83 -8.09
CA ARG A 13 14.35 -6.10 -8.79
C ARG A 13 13.46 -5.96 -10.02
N ASN A 14 13.70 -6.83 -10.99
CA ASN A 14 12.84 -6.91 -12.15
C ASN A 14 11.53 -7.63 -11.77
N THR A 15 10.43 -6.93 -11.87
CA THR A 15 9.07 -7.44 -11.69
C THR A 15 8.39 -7.59 -13.05
N SER A 16 7.10 -7.92 -13.08
CA SER A 16 6.32 -8.03 -14.31
C SER A 16 6.26 -6.72 -15.12
N THR A 17 6.43 -5.58 -14.46
CA THR A 17 6.40 -4.24 -15.06
C THR A 17 7.80 -3.69 -15.36
N GLY A 18 8.84 -4.44 -15.04
CA GLY A 18 10.24 -3.99 -15.12
C GLY A 18 10.83 -3.66 -13.75
N PRO A 19 12.09 -3.21 -13.69
CA PRO A 19 12.75 -2.85 -12.44
C PRO A 19 12.27 -1.47 -11.98
N GLU A 20 11.57 -1.43 -10.85
CA GLU A 20 11.21 -0.21 -10.16
C GLU A 20 12.23 0.13 -9.06
N SER A 21 12.70 1.36 -9.05
CA SER A 21 13.74 1.81 -8.14
C SER A 21 13.26 1.82 -6.69
N CYS A 22 14.06 1.19 -5.82
CA CYS A 22 13.80 1.19 -4.39
C CYS A 22 14.05 2.57 -3.78
N THR A 23 13.08 3.07 -3.05
CA THR A 23 13.18 4.36 -2.35
C THR A 23 14.15 4.31 -1.18
N LYS A 24 14.34 3.12 -0.57
CA LYS A 24 15.24 2.89 0.57
C LYS A 24 15.95 1.55 0.39
N ARG A 25 17.20 1.59 -0.03
CA ARG A 25 18.01 0.41 -0.40
C ARG A 25 18.68 -0.28 0.77
N THR A 26 18.88 0.47 1.88
CA THR A 26 19.45 -0.05 3.12
C THR A 26 18.63 0.40 4.32
N GLU A 27 18.71 -0.34 5.41
CA GLU A 27 17.99 -0.01 6.64
C GLU A 27 18.40 1.36 7.23
N LYS A 28 19.64 1.77 7.01
CA LYS A 28 20.22 2.98 7.60
C LYS A 28 20.05 4.25 6.78
N GLU A 29 19.81 4.13 5.49
CA GLU A 29 19.59 5.33 4.67
C GLU A 29 18.20 5.91 4.89
N LYS A 30 18.04 7.20 4.63
CA LYS A 30 16.73 7.83 4.54
C LYS A 30 16.03 7.41 3.25
N ALA A 31 14.71 7.32 3.29
CA ALA A 31 13.93 7.14 2.07
C ALA A 31 14.18 8.29 1.08
N ASN A 32 14.14 7.97 -0.21
CA ASN A 32 14.32 8.94 -1.28
C ASN A 32 13.39 8.60 -2.46
N VAL A 33 12.20 9.21 -2.46
CA VAL A 33 11.19 9.01 -3.51
C VAL A 33 11.61 9.56 -4.86
N LEU A 34 12.64 10.44 -4.93
CA LEU A 34 13.14 10.94 -6.20
C LEU A 34 13.79 9.86 -7.06
N ARG A 35 14.10 8.69 -6.50
CA ARG A 35 14.66 7.56 -7.26
C ARG A 35 13.62 6.85 -8.12
N ASN A 36 12.36 6.92 -7.76
CA ASN A 36 11.28 6.20 -8.44
C ASN A 36 10.33 7.22 -9.10
N PRO A 37 10.28 7.26 -10.45
CA PRO A 37 9.52 8.26 -11.19
C PRO A 37 8.01 8.20 -10.99
N GLY A 38 7.48 7.06 -10.52
CA GLY A 38 6.06 6.92 -10.21
C GLY A 38 5.57 7.94 -9.18
N TRP A 39 6.38 8.26 -8.17
CA TRP A 39 6.02 9.25 -7.16
C TRP A 39 5.91 10.67 -7.73
N GLN A 40 6.82 11.04 -8.65
CA GLN A 40 6.73 12.29 -9.40
C GLN A 40 5.50 12.33 -10.30
N LEU A 41 5.21 11.24 -11.00
CA LEU A 41 4.02 11.12 -11.85
C LEU A 41 2.74 11.38 -11.05
N ALA A 42 2.61 10.79 -9.86
CA ALA A 42 1.47 11.02 -8.99
C ALA A 42 1.38 12.49 -8.52
N ALA A 43 2.53 13.11 -8.21
CA ALA A 43 2.58 14.52 -7.85
C ALA A 43 2.10 15.41 -9.00
N ASP A 44 2.54 15.14 -10.22
CA ASP A 44 2.13 15.91 -11.40
C ASP A 44 0.65 15.68 -11.74
N ALA A 45 0.17 14.45 -11.60
CA ALA A 45 -1.26 14.14 -11.73
C ALA A 45 -2.12 14.91 -10.70
N LYS A 46 -1.67 15.00 -9.45
CA LYS A 46 -2.36 15.77 -8.40
C LYS A 46 -2.33 17.29 -8.64
N LYS A 47 -1.32 17.83 -9.32
CA LYS A 47 -1.31 19.24 -9.75
C LYS A 47 -2.43 19.52 -10.76
N ILE A 48 -2.69 18.59 -11.68
CA ILE A 48 -3.73 18.70 -12.70
C ILE A 48 -5.11 18.42 -12.09
N ASN A 49 -5.22 17.36 -11.27
CA ASN A 49 -6.45 16.99 -10.57
C ASN A 49 -6.16 16.70 -9.09
N PRO A 50 -6.33 17.70 -8.20
CA PRO A 50 -6.07 17.53 -6.76
C PRO A 50 -6.91 16.43 -6.08
N LYS A 51 -8.01 15.99 -6.72
CA LYS A 51 -8.89 14.94 -6.20
C LYS A 51 -8.43 13.53 -6.56
N ILE A 52 -7.42 13.39 -7.42
CA ILE A 52 -6.93 12.08 -7.82
C ILE A 52 -6.48 11.29 -6.59
N LYS A 53 -6.84 10.03 -6.54
CA LYS A 53 -6.43 9.11 -5.47
C LYS A 53 -5.12 8.45 -5.84
N VAL A 54 -4.29 8.22 -4.83
CA VAL A 54 -3.02 7.51 -5.00
C VAL A 54 -3.01 6.28 -4.11
N SER A 55 -2.81 5.12 -4.70
CA SER A 55 -2.55 3.87 -3.98
C SER A 55 -1.14 3.39 -4.22
N ILE A 56 -0.63 2.62 -3.29
CA ILE A 56 0.68 1.98 -3.39
C ILE A 56 0.57 0.48 -3.14
N LEU A 57 1.41 -0.27 -3.83
CA LEU A 57 1.56 -1.71 -3.70
C LEU A 57 3.05 -2.09 -3.71
N ARG A 58 3.35 -3.34 -3.35
CA ARG A 58 4.66 -3.95 -3.54
C ARG A 58 4.53 -5.32 -4.21
N TRP A 59 5.53 -5.71 -5.00
CA TRP A 59 5.71 -7.07 -5.42
C TRP A 59 6.58 -7.85 -4.44
N GLU A 60 7.59 -7.20 -3.90
CA GLU A 60 8.47 -7.73 -2.85
C GLU A 60 8.99 -6.59 -1.99
N ALA A 61 9.60 -6.92 -0.86
CA ALA A 61 10.30 -5.96 -0.02
C ALA A 61 11.81 -5.93 -0.39
N PRO A 62 12.52 -4.84 -0.11
CA PRO A 62 13.97 -4.82 -0.22
C PRO A 62 14.60 -5.80 0.77
N VAL A 63 15.77 -6.34 0.43
CA VAL A 63 16.44 -7.42 1.19
C VAL A 63 16.60 -7.10 2.68
N TRP A 64 16.85 -5.85 3.04
CA TRP A 64 16.99 -5.44 4.44
C TRP A 64 15.65 -5.49 5.21
N ALA A 65 14.52 -5.39 4.53
CA ALA A 65 13.18 -5.40 5.13
C ALA A 65 12.63 -6.83 5.23
N GLY A 66 13.34 -7.71 5.90
CA GLY A 66 13.00 -9.13 6.03
C GLY A 66 12.01 -9.47 7.15
N THR A 67 11.45 -8.48 7.85
CA THR A 67 10.41 -8.69 8.88
C THR A 67 9.24 -7.73 8.64
N ASP A 68 8.08 -8.03 9.21
CA ASP A 68 6.87 -7.22 9.12
C ASP A 68 7.13 -5.77 9.56
N GLU A 69 7.86 -5.58 10.68
CA GLU A 69 8.21 -4.28 11.24
C GLU A 69 9.08 -3.47 10.28
N LYS A 70 10.03 -4.11 9.62
CA LYS A 70 10.93 -3.46 8.66
C LYS A 70 10.20 -3.11 7.36
N ILE A 71 9.26 -3.97 6.92
CA ILE A 71 8.39 -3.66 5.79
C ILE A 71 7.54 -2.44 6.13
N TYR A 72 6.91 -2.40 7.30
CA TYR A 72 6.15 -1.24 7.76
C TYR A 72 7.01 0.03 7.80
N GLN A 73 8.23 -0.05 8.36
CA GLN A 73 9.18 1.06 8.39
C GLN A 73 9.50 1.58 6.99
N TRP A 74 9.74 0.69 6.04
CA TRP A 74 9.99 1.06 4.64
C TRP A 74 8.82 1.81 4.03
N TYR A 75 7.58 1.31 4.20
CA TYR A 75 6.38 2.00 3.76
C TYR A 75 6.24 3.38 4.40
N LYS A 76 6.31 3.44 5.72
CA LYS A 76 6.17 4.68 6.50
C LYS A 76 7.15 5.74 6.02
N GLU A 77 8.44 5.42 5.99
CA GLU A 77 9.46 6.37 5.61
C GLU A 77 9.32 6.84 4.15
N THR A 78 8.94 5.94 3.24
CA THR A 78 8.70 6.29 1.84
C THR A 78 7.49 7.23 1.70
N ILE A 79 6.40 6.94 2.38
CA ILE A 79 5.18 7.76 2.36
C ILE A 79 5.45 9.16 2.92
N LEU A 80 6.18 9.24 4.02
CA LEU A 80 6.52 10.53 4.64
C LEU A 80 7.50 11.33 3.80
N ASP A 81 8.46 10.67 3.12
CA ASP A 81 9.35 11.35 2.17
C ASP A 81 8.59 11.88 0.95
N ALA A 82 7.58 11.15 0.45
CA ALA A 82 6.70 11.63 -0.60
C ALA A 82 5.89 12.86 -0.16
N TYR A 83 5.39 12.86 1.08
CA TYR A 83 4.72 14.01 1.65
C TYR A 83 5.65 15.21 1.78
N GLU A 84 6.88 15.00 2.27
CA GLU A 84 7.88 16.06 2.41
C GLU A 84 8.28 16.66 1.05
N LYS A 85 8.54 15.80 0.03
CA LYS A 85 9.06 16.24 -1.28
C LYS A 85 7.99 16.79 -2.21
N TYR A 86 6.81 16.20 -2.20
CA TYR A 86 5.77 16.49 -3.18
C TYR A 86 4.50 17.08 -2.59
N GLY A 87 4.35 17.12 -1.26
CA GLY A 87 3.21 17.71 -0.57
C GLY A 87 1.93 16.89 -0.62
N TYR A 88 1.99 15.61 -0.99
CA TYR A 88 0.82 14.74 -0.95
C TYR A 88 1.03 13.50 -0.09
N MET A 89 -0.02 13.09 0.60
CA MET A 89 -0.10 11.78 1.25
C MET A 89 -0.80 10.80 0.31
N VAL A 90 -0.35 9.54 0.28
CA VAL A 90 -1.09 8.48 -0.41
C VAL A 90 -2.45 8.27 0.26
N ASP A 91 -3.42 7.75 -0.49
CA ASP A 91 -4.76 7.51 0.04
C ASP A 91 -4.94 6.04 0.47
N TYR A 92 -4.30 5.10 -0.25
CA TYR A 92 -4.48 3.66 -0.04
C TYR A 92 -3.14 2.92 -0.05
N ILE A 93 -3.06 1.89 0.77
CA ILE A 93 -1.88 1.02 0.88
C ILE A 93 -2.31 -0.43 0.75
N ASN A 94 -1.71 -1.19 -0.16
CA ASN A 94 -1.70 -2.64 -0.07
C ASN A 94 -0.41 -3.06 0.65
N PRO A 95 -0.47 -3.52 1.92
CA PRO A 95 0.72 -3.92 2.67
C PRO A 95 1.27 -5.28 2.22
N ASN A 96 0.42 -6.13 1.63
CA ASN A 96 0.74 -7.47 1.21
C ASN A 96 1.43 -7.51 -0.17
N ILE A 97 1.90 -8.66 -0.58
CA ILE A 97 2.45 -8.83 -1.92
C ILE A 97 1.31 -8.77 -2.93
N ASN A 98 1.46 -7.93 -3.96
CA ASN A 98 0.45 -7.81 -5.02
C ASN A 98 0.29 -9.14 -5.78
N GLU A 99 -0.93 -9.47 -6.17
CA GLU A 99 -1.28 -10.71 -6.87
C GLU A 99 -0.81 -11.99 -6.16
N LYS A 100 -0.66 -11.93 -4.84
CA LYS A 100 -0.33 -13.09 -4.01
C LYS A 100 -1.02 -12.94 -2.68
N TRP A 101 -1.88 -13.89 -2.36
CA TRP A 101 -2.62 -13.89 -1.11
C TRP A 101 -2.41 -15.20 -0.36
N ASP A 102 -1.88 -15.09 0.86
CA ASP A 102 -1.78 -16.18 1.82
C ASP A 102 -2.60 -15.83 3.05
N VAL A 103 -3.66 -16.60 3.31
CA VAL A 103 -4.66 -16.27 4.33
C VAL A 103 -4.01 -16.04 5.70
N ASP A 104 -3.15 -16.96 6.13
CA ASP A 104 -2.62 -16.91 7.50
C ASP A 104 -1.66 -15.74 7.71
N SER A 105 -0.68 -15.59 6.81
CA SER A 105 0.34 -14.56 6.93
C SER A 105 -0.20 -13.16 6.62
N ASP A 106 -1.04 -13.01 5.59
CA ASP A 106 -1.49 -11.70 5.14
C ASP A 106 -2.58 -11.12 6.03
N VAL A 107 -3.47 -11.97 6.59
CA VAL A 107 -4.42 -11.54 7.63
C VAL A 107 -3.68 -11.02 8.86
N ALA A 108 -2.69 -11.78 9.34
CA ALA A 108 -1.90 -11.38 10.51
C ALA A 108 -1.12 -10.09 10.25
N PHE A 109 -0.48 -9.96 9.09
CA PHE A 109 0.29 -8.78 8.72
C PHE A 109 -0.60 -7.54 8.53
N THR A 110 -1.74 -7.67 7.87
CA THR A 110 -2.69 -6.55 7.69
C THR A 110 -3.15 -6.01 9.04
N LYS A 111 -3.52 -6.86 10.00
CA LYS A 111 -3.89 -6.44 11.35
C LYS A 111 -2.75 -5.71 12.09
N LYS A 112 -1.51 -6.21 11.97
CA LYS A 112 -0.34 -5.51 12.52
C LYS A 112 -0.15 -4.15 11.89
N PHE A 113 -0.23 -4.08 10.56
CA PHE A 113 -0.03 -2.85 9.80
C PHE A 113 -1.05 -1.76 10.20
N ALA A 114 -2.32 -2.11 10.31
CA ALA A 114 -3.37 -1.21 10.80
C ALA A 114 -3.09 -0.70 12.22
N LYS A 115 -2.67 -1.60 13.13
CA LYS A 115 -2.30 -1.24 14.50
C LYS A 115 -1.10 -0.29 14.55
N TRP A 116 -0.11 -0.49 13.70
CA TRP A 116 1.06 0.41 13.64
C TRP A 116 0.70 1.79 13.11
N ILE A 117 -0.15 1.89 12.07
CA ILE A 117 -0.67 3.19 11.61
C ILE A 117 -1.36 3.92 12.77
N ALA A 118 -2.25 3.23 13.49
CA ALA A 118 -3.00 3.82 14.60
C ALA A 118 -2.12 4.20 15.80
N ALA A 119 -0.98 3.52 15.98
CA ALA A 119 -0.05 3.75 17.08
C ALA A 119 0.94 4.89 16.84
N GLU A 120 1.03 5.46 15.63
CA GLU A 120 1.91 6.58 15.35
C GLU A 120 1.53 7.81 16.17
N THR A 121 2.55 8.51 16.66
CA THR A 121 2.39 9.68 17.54
C THR A 121 3.28 10.83 17.09
N LYS A 122 3.21 11.97 17.76
CA LYS A 122 4.09 13.14 17.49
C LYS A 122 5.58 12.83 17.71
N GLU A 123 5.91 11.86 18.55
CA GLU A 123 7.29 11.42 18.75
C GLU A 123 7.83 10.68 17.52
N THR A 124 6.97 10.02 16.76
CA THR A 124 7.32 9.22 15.58
C THR A 124 7.04 9.90 14.25
N ILE A 125 6.08 10.82 14.20
CA ILE A 125 5.75 11.71 13.07
C ILE A 125 5.56 13.13 13.62
N PRO A 126 6.64 13.93 13.73
CA PRO A 126 6.59 15.25 14.37
C PRO A 126 5.72 16.30 13.67
N ASP A 127 5.53 16.19 12.36
CA ASP A 127 4.62 17.06 11.61
C ASP A 127 3.17 16.67 11.91
N GLU A 128 2.45 17.52 12.62
CA GLU A 128 1.05 17.27 13.03
C GLU A 128 0.11 17.07 11.86
N LYS A 129 0.34 17.78 10.75
CA LYS A 129 -0.49 17.64 9.54
C LYS A 129 -0.20 16.32 8.85
N ALA A 130 1.08 15.94 8.74
CA ALA A 130 1.48 14.63 8.21
C ALA A 130 0.88 13.50 9.06
N LEU A 131 0.98 13.59 10.39
CA LEU A 131 0.41 12.60 11.31
C LEU A 131 -1.11 12.47 11.13
N ALA A 132 -1.82 13.59 11.08
CA ALA A 132 -3.28 13.60 10.89
C ALA A 132 -3.70 13.01 9.53
N LEU A 133 -2.88 13.15 8.49
CA LEU A 133 -3.11 12.54 7.19
C LEU A 133 -2.71 11.07 7.20
N TYR A 134 -1.62 10.71 7.88
CA TYR A 134 -1.14 9.34 8.00
C TYR A 134 -2.18 8.42 8.68
N HIS A 135 -2.86 8.92 9.71
CA HIS A 135 -3.96 8.21 10.36
C HIS A 135 -5.23 8.03 9.49
N LYS A 136 -5.28 8.66 8.32
CA LYS A 136 -6.38 8.50 7.35
C LYS A 136 -6.06 7.53 6.23
N LEU A 137 -4.87 6.95 6.23
CA LEU A 137 -4.49 5.93 5.27
C LEU A 137 -5.46 4.74 5.34
N LYS A 138 -5.80 4.22 4.18
CA LYS A 138 -6.73 3.11 4.02
C LYS A 138 -6.00 1.87 3.55
N LEU A 139 -6.33 0.72 4.14
CA LEU A 139 -5.73 -0.54 3.75
C LEU A 139 -6.57 -1.25 2.68
N VAL A 140 -5.90 -1.61 1.61
CA VAL A 140 -6.41 -2.48 0.53
C VAL A 140 -5.80 -3.86 0.73
N VAL A 141 -6.61 -4.89 0.63
CA VAL A 141 -6.14 -6.29 0.71
C VAL A 141 -6.52 -7.07 -0.53
N SER A 142 -5.92 -8.21 -0.71
CA SER A 142 -6.06 -9.09 -1.87
C SER A 142 -5.35 -8.52 -3.10
N ASP A 143 -6.07 -7.81 -3.96
CA ASP A 143 -5.59 -7.40 -5.29
C ASP A 143 -5.16 -8.62 -6.13
N GLU A 144 -5.93 -9.70 -5.99
CA GLU A 144 -5.76 -11.01 -6.60
C GLU A 144 -6.85 -11.28 -7.63
N ALA A 145 -6.61 -12.25 -8.48
CA ALA A 145 -7.59 -12.75 -9.46
C ALA A 145 -8.37 -13.94 -8.92
N GLY A 146 -9.59 -14.12 -9.40
CA GLY A 146 -10.39 -15.31 -9.15
C GLY A 146 -10.84 -15.46 -7.70
N THR A 147 -10.79 -16.69 -7.18
CA THR A 147 -11.35 -17.10 -5.88
C THR A 147 -10.53 -16.65 -4.66
N ALA A 148 -9.35 -16.05 -4.85
CA ALA A 148 -8.55 -15.56 -3.72
C ALA A 148 -9.28 -14.48 -2.93
N SER A 149 -10.07 -13.64 -3.61
CA SER A 149 -10.91 -12.63 -2.97
C SER A 149 -12.01 -13.23 -2.10
N ASP A 150 -12.50 -14.42 -2.43
CA ASP A 150 -13.49 -15.14 -1.61
C ASP A 150 -12.88 -15.53 -0.26
N SER A 151 -11.62 -15.97 -0.25
CA SER A 151 -10.91 -16.30 1.00
C SER A 151 -10.70 -15.10 1.89
N VAL A 152 -10.48 -13.91 1.31
CA VAL A 152 -10.42 -12.64 2.06
C VAL A 152 -11.77 -12.36 2.73
N VAL A 153 -12.87 -12.47 1.99
CA VAL A 153 -14.22 -12.25 2.52
C VAL A 153 -14.56 -13.25 3.63
N GLU A 154 -14.21 -14.52 3.47
CA GLU A 154 -14.42 -15.54 4.53
C GLU A 154 -13.57 -15.23 5.76
N SER A 155 -12.32 -14.77 5.60
CA SER A 155 -11.49 -14.32 6.71
C SER A 155 -12.11 -13.11 7.42
N MET A 156 -12.66 -12.15 6.68
CA MET A 156 -13.36 -10.99 7.26
C MET A 156 -14.61 -11.38 8.04
N LYS A 157 -15.35 -12.42 7.61
CA LYS A 157 -16.51 -12.93 8.32
C LYS A 157 -16.14 -13.63 9.62
N SER A 158 -14.99 -14.29 9.67
CA SER A 158 -14.53 -15.10 10.80
C SER A 158 -13.66 -14.35 11.81
N ASP A 159 -13.03 -13.22 11.39
CA ASP A 159 -12.11 -12.42 12.21
C ASP A 159 -12.52 -10.93 12.17
N SER A 160 -13.18 -10.50 13.24
CA SER A 160 -13.66 -9.12 13.38
C SER A 160 -12.52 -8.08 13.43
N ASP A 161 -11.35 -8.44 13.97
CA ASP A 161 -10.19 -7.56 13.99
C ASP A 161 -9.64 -7.36 12.58
N PHE A 162 -9.63 -8.42 11.78
CA PHE A 162 -9.25 -8.32 10.38
C PHE A 162 -10.26 -7.48 9.59
N TYR A 163 -11.57 -7.76 9.76
CA TYR A 163 -12.63 -6.94 9.13
C TYR A 163 -12.45 -5.45 9.41
N ASN A 164 -12.20 -5.08 10.68
CA ASN A 164 -12.02 -3.69 11.09
C ASN A 164 -10.67 -3.08 10.63
N SER A 165 -9.74 -3.90 10.16
CA SER A 165 -8.44 -3.46 9.66
C SER A 165 -8.43 -3.21 8.14
N VAL A 166 -9.50 -3.57 7.43
CA VAL A 166 -9.59 -3.52 5.97
C VAL A 166 -10.58 -2.45 5.54
N ASP A 167 -10.15 -1.54 4.68
CA ASP A 167 -11.02 -0.52 4.08
C ASP A 167 -11.54 -0.93 2.70
N VAL A 168 -10.73 -1.67 1.94
CA VAL A 168 -11.01 -2.04 0.55
C VAL A 168 -10.52 -3.45 0.26
N VAL A 169 -11.31 -4.24 -0.43
CA VAL A 169 -10.88 -5.50 -1.05
C VAL A 169 -10.59 -5.22 -2.53
N GLY A 170 -9.34 -5.46 -2.93
CA GLY A 170 -8.88 -5.27 -4.30
C GLY A 170 -9.10 -6.53 -5.14
N TYR A 171 -9.39 -6.31 -6.41
CA TYR A 171 -9.50 -7.37 -7.42
C TYR A 171 -8.57 -7.04 -8.59
N HIS A 172 -7.96 -8.09 -9.16
CA HIS A 172 -7.05 -7.95 -10.27
C HIS A 172 -7.57 -8.71 -11.49
N TYR A 173 -7.54 -8.09 -12.66
CA TYR A 173 -7.96 -8.64 -13.94
C TYR A 173 -9.39 -9.20 -14.03
N SER A 174 -10.20 -9.08 -13.03
CA SER A 174 -11.57 -9.60 -13.10
C SER A 174 -12.36 -8.86 -14.20
N PRO A 175 -13.47 -9.21 -14.66
CA PRO A 175 -14.56 -10.08 -14.17
C PRO A 175 -15.04 -11.14 -15.16
N TRP A 176 -14.29 -11.46 -16.18
CA TRP A 176 -14.77 -12.35 -17.24
C TRP A 176 -14.62 -13.83 -16.93
N ASP A 177 -13.79 -14.18 -15.96
CA ASP A 177 -13.52 -15.56 -15.60
C ASP A 177 -14.37 -16.05 -14.44
N ASP A 178 -15.14 -15.16 -13.84
CA ASP A 178 -15.93 -15.49 -12.67
C ASP A 178 -17.42 -15.40 -13.03
N SER A 179 -18.09 -16.55 -13.02
CA SER A 179 -19.53 -16.62 -13.19
C SER A 179 -20.33 -15.86 -12.12
N ASN A 180 -19.70 -15.50 -11.03
CA ASN A 180 -20.31 -14.73 -9.94
C ASN A 180 -20.09 -13.23 -10.08
N GLY A 181 -19.22 -12.80 -11.01
CA GLY A 181 -18.94 -11.40 -11.30
C GLY A 181 -18.50 -10.58 -10.08
N CYS A 182 -17.55 -9.71 -10.21
CA CYS A 182 -17.27 -8.75 -9.16
C CYS A 182 -18.39 -7.71 -9.11
N LEU A 183 -19.43 -7.99 -8.35
CA LEU A 183 -20.50 -7.03 -8.04
C LEU A 183 -20.01 -6.07 -6.94
N LEU A 184 -19.04 -5.25 -7.27
CA LEU A 184 -18.71 -4.08 -6.47
C LEU A 184 -19.67 -2.96 -6.88
N TYR A 185 -20.71 -2.82 -6.13
CA TYR A 185 -21.57 -1.66 -6.16
C TYR A 185 -21.26 -0.74 -4.98
#